data_25d5b5ec942d7a216db48489f92ffa0f
#
_entry.id   25d5b5ec942d7a216db48489f92ffa0f
#
_cell.length_a   1.000
_cell.length_b   1.000
_cell.length_c   1.000
_cell.angle_alpha   90.00
_cell.angle_beta   90.00
_cell.angle_gamma   90.00
#
_symmetry.space_group_name_H-M   'P 1'
#
loop_
_entity.id
_entity.type
_entity.pdbx_description
1 polymer ?
#
loop_
_entity_poly.entity_id
_entity_poly.type
_entity_poly.pdbx_seq_one_letter_code
_entity_poly.pdbx_strand_id
1 'polypeptide(L)'
;ACPVVLCPPGAGIKTIKAPLRHKYYAEQGCIRFEMEIHGLNPEMSEAEFKEISNAFNGRENGYLSNGLDNKDNYYMRRVYLACVRSIDFLTSLPEWDGKNVIVQGGSQGGALALITAGLDTRVTACVANHPALSDMAGYKAGRAGGYPHFFRVAGMDTADKLNTMAYYDVVNFARRIKIPTYM
;
A
#
# COMPACT_ATOMS: atom_id res chain seq x y z
N ALA A 1 -26.69 5.31 -4.90
CA ALA A 1 -25.68 5.19 -3.86
C ALA A 1 -25.12 3.77 -3.86
N CYS A 2 -23.81 3.60 -3.77
CA CYS A 2 -23.14 2.31 -3.89
C CYS A 2 -21.92 2.20 -2.96
N PRO A 3 -21.50 0.99 -2.60
CA PRO A 3 -20.27 0.75 -1.87
C PRO A 3 -19.05 1.28 -2.62
N VAL A 4 -18.02 1.67 -1.88
CA VAL A 4 -16.71 2.03 -2.45
C VAL A 4 -15.66 0.98 -2.12
N VAL A 5 -14.80 0.68 -3.10
CA VAL A 5 -13.71 -0.29 -2.98
C VAL A 5 -12.39 0.38 -3.34
N LEU A 6 -11.54 0.64 -2.35
CA LEU A 6 -10.17 1.10 -2.56
C LEU A 6 -9.26 -0.09 -2.87
N CYS A 7 -8.52 0.01 -3.96
CA CYS A 7 -7.57 -1.00 -4.40
C CYS A 7 -6.14 -0.43 -4.46
N PRO A 8 -5.37 -0.50 -3.36
CA PRO A 8 -3.97 -0.11 -3.36
C PRO A 8 -3.12 -1.02 -4.26
N PRO A 9 -2.06 -0.50 -4.89
CA PRO A 9 -1.26 -1.24 -5.86
C PRO A 9 -0.36 -2.29 -5.22
N GLY A 10 -0.07 -3.36 -5.97
CA GLY A 10 1.05 -4.25 -5.70
C GLY A 10 2.40 -3.53 -5.80
N ALA A 11 3.48 -4.20 -5.44
CA ALA A 11 4.82 -3.62 -5.51
C ALA A 11 5.29 -3.45 -6.97
N GLY A 12 6.13 -2.44 -7.17
CA GLY A 12 6.87 -2.20 -8.39
C GLY A 12 6.49 -0.90 -9.09
N ILE A 13 7.51 -0.24 -9.65
CA ILE A 13 7.34 0.90 -10.53
C ILE A 13 7.12 0.33 -11.93
N LYS A 14 5.88 0.32 -12.37
CA LYS A 14 5.46 -0.33 -13.64
C LYS A 14 4.58 0.61 -14.43
N THR A 15 4.68 0.55 -15.74
CA THR A 15 3.75 1.27 -16.62
C THR A 15 2.31 0.90 -16.29
N ILE A 16 1.45 1.91 -16.18
CA ILE A 16 0.04 1.71 -15.90
C ILE A 16 -0.63 1.15 -17.16
N LYS A 17 -1.29 0.01 -16.99
CA LYS A 17 -2.20 -0.53 -18.00
C LYS A 17 -3.61 0.01 -17.77
N ALA A 18 -4.35 0.23 -18.84
CA ALA A 18 -5.71 0.77 -18.76
C ALA A 18 -6.55 0.01 -17.70
N PRO A 19 -7.28 0.71 -16.83
CA PRO A 19 -8.02 0.11 -15.70
C PRO A 19 -9.20 -0.75 -16.14
N LEU A 20 -9.59 -0.69 -17.40
CA LEU A 20 -10.76 -1.39 -17.97
C LEU A 20 -10.80 -2.91 -17.76
N ARG A 21 -9.66 -3.56 -17.52
CA ARG A 21 -9.62 -5.00 -17.22
C ARG A 21 -10.19 -5.36 -15.84
N HIS A 22 -10.40 -4.38 -14.97
CA HIS A 22 -10.83 -4.58 -13.59
C HIS A 22 -12.22 -4.00 -13.29
N LYS A 23 -13.08 -3.93 -14.30
CA LYS A 23 -14.42 -3.36 -14.18
C LYS A 23 -15.43 -4.21 -13.40
N TYR A 24 -15.07 -5.43 -13.01
CA TYR A 24 -15.98 -6.37 -12.33
C TYR A 24 -16.74 -5.73 -11.15
N TYR A 25 -16.07 -5.00 -10.26
CA TYR A 25 -16.75 -4.37 -9.12
C TYR A 25 -17.71 -3.26 -9.55
N ALA A 26 -17.36 -2.50 -10.59
CA ALA A 26 -18.25 -1.49 -11.14
C ALA A 26 -19.50 -2.13 -11.77
N GLU A 27 -19.35 -3.25 -12.46
CA GLU A 27 -20.44 -4.05 -13.01
C GLU A 27 -21.35 -4.64 -11.91
N GLN A 28 -20.84 -4.83 -10.71
CA GLN A 28 -21.59 -5.25 -9.53
C GLN A 28 -22.17 -4.09 -8.72
N GLY A 29 -22.14 -2.88 -9.23
CA GLY A 29 -22.70 -1.69 -8.58
C GLY A 29 -21.84 -1.09 -7.48
N CYS A 30 -20.51 -1.27 -7.53
CA CYS A 30 -19.55 -0.66 -6.61
C CYS A 30 -18.72 0.41 -7.32
N ILE A 31 -18.30 1.45 -6.60
CA ILE A 31 -17.24 2.34 -7.06
C ILE A 31 -15.91 1.66 -6.75
N ARG A 32 -15.15 1.28 -7.78
CA ARG A 32 -13.79 0.80 -7.64
C ARG A 32 -12.80 1.93 -7.88
N PHE A 33 -11.88 2.13 -6.95
CA PHE A 33 -10.82 3.11 -7.05
C PHE A 33 -9.45 2.43 -6.97
N GLU A 34 -8.68 2.52 -8.03
CA GLU A 34 -7.28 2.08 -8.07
C GLU A 34 -6.39 3.31 -7.88
N MET A 35 -5.56 3.28 -6.85
CA MET A 35 -4.61 4.36 -6.60
C MET A 35 -3.24 4.05 -7.17
N GLU A 36 -2.51 5.09 -7.54
CA GLU A 36 -1.12 5.06 -7.94
C GLU A 36 -0.26 5.78 -6.87
N ILE A 37 0.95 5.31 -6.65
CA ILE A 37 1.81 5.78 -5.54
C ILE A 37 3.16 6.38 -5.98
N HIS A 38 3.45 6.39 -7.27
CA HIS A 38 4.74 6.85 -7.83
C HIS A 38 4.60 8.10 -8.70
N GLY A 39 3.38 8.59 -8.93
CA GLY A 39 3.11 9.70 -9.84
C GLY A 39 3.03 9.27 -11.31
N LEU A 40 2.80 7.99 -11.56
CA LEU A 40 2.63 7.46 -12.90
C LEU A 40 1.21 7.73 -13.42
N ASN A 41 1.09 7.94 -14.73
CA ASN A 41 -0.20 8.00 -15.40
C ASN A 41 -0.16 7.21 -16.74
N PRO A 42 -1.32 6.78 -17.27
CA PRO A 42 -1.37 5.95 -18.48
C PRO A 42 -0.84 6.63 -19.76
N GLU A 43 -0.82 7.96 -19.79
CA GLU A 43 -0.42 8.77 -20.96
C GLU A 43 1.05 9.20 -20.89
N MET A 44 1.76 8.78 -19.84
CA MET A 44 3.16 9.11 -19.62
C MET A 44 4.04 8.56 -20.73
N SER A 45 4.93 9.39 -21.22
CA SER A 45 5.96 9.00 -22.20
C SER A 45 6.99 8.04 -21.55
N GLU A 46 7.68 7.28 -22.37
CA GLU A 46 8.77 6.41 -21.90
C GLU A 46 9.90 7.19 -21.20
N ALA A 47 10.17 8.43 -21.66
CA ALA A 47 11.17 9.30 -21.05
C ALA A 47 10.79 9.70 -19.62
N GLU A 48 9.55 10.16 -19.41
CA GLU A 48 9.03 10.51 -18.09
C GLU A 48 8.99 9.30 -17.15
N PHE A 49 8.56 8.13 -17.64
CA PHE A 49 8.61 6.88 -16.88
C PHE A 49 10.02 6.53 -16.43
N LYS A 50 11.00 6.67 -17.35
CA LYS A 50 12.41 6.40 -17.05
C LYS A 50 12.98 7.37 -16.02
N GLU A 51 12.57 8.63 -16.03
CA GLU A 51 12.96 9.61 -15.02
C GLU A 51 12.49 9.19 -13.62
N ILE A 52 11.22 8.82 -13.48
CA ILE A 52 10.67 8.31 -12.20
C ILE A 52 11.40 7.03 -11.76
N SER A 53 11.62 6.09 -12.68
CA SER A 53 12.35 4.86 -12.38
C SER A 53 13.78 5.13 -11.90
N ASN A 54 14.48 6.07 -12.54
CA ASN A 54 15.84 6.46 -12.18
C ASN A 54 15.92 7.10 -10.78
N ALA A 55 14.89 7.82 -10.33
CA ALA A 55 14.81 8.37 -8.98
C ALA A 55 14.92 7.27 -7.89
N PHE A 56 14.66 6.02 -8.26
CA PHE A 56 14.81 4.84 -7.40
C PHE A 56 15.93 3.90 -7.88
N ASN A 57 16.98 4.45 -8.50
CA ASN A 57 18.13 3.72 -9.04
C ASN A 57 17.76 2.65 -10.08
N GLY A 58 16.72 2.86 -10.86
CA GLY A 58 16.22 1.91 -11.85
C GLY A 58 15.70 0.58 -11.27
N ARG A 59 15.56 0.49 -9.95
CA ARG A 59 15.07 -0.74 -9.29
C ARG A 59 13.57 -0.67 -9.09
N GLU A 60 12.87 -1.67 -9.59
CA GLU A 60 11.41 -1.78 -9.49
C GLU A 60 10.88 -1.61 -8.04
N ASN A 61 11.63 -2.08 -7.05
CA ASN A 61 11.26 -2.01 -5.64
C ASN A 61 12.18 -1.09 -4.81
N GLY A 62 12.99 -0.25 -5.46
CA GLY A 62 13.97 0.61 -4.79
C GLY A 62 13.34 1.60 -3.78
N TYR A 63 12.13 2.05 -4.05
CA TYR A 63 11.38 2.95 -3.17
C TYR A 63 11.07 2.36 -1.79
N LEU A 64 11.01 1.03 -1.65
CA LEU A 64 10.71 0.37 -0.36
C LEU A 64 11.76 0.62 0.72
N SER A 65 12.98 1.00 0.33
CA SER A 65 14.04 1.38 1.26
C SER A 65 14.38 2.88 1.21
N ASN A 66 13.68 3.66 0.38
CA ASN A 66 13.96 5.07 0.22
C ASN A 66 13.57 5.86 1.48
N GLY A 67 14.55 6.58 2.04
CA GLY A 67 14.38 7.36 3.26
C GLY A 67 14.26 6.52 4.54
N LEU A 68 14.57 5.23 4.51
CA LEU A 68 14.41 4.31 5.64
C LEU A 68 15.31 4.66 6.85
N ASP A 69 16.33 5.48 6.67
CA ASP A 69 17.18 5.97 7.77
C ASP A 69 16.47 6.98 8.70
N ASN A 70 15.33 7.52 8.28
CA ASN A 70 14.55 8.47 9.06
C ASN A 70 13.05 8.27 8.87
N LYS A 71 12.32 8.04 9.97
CA LYS A 71 10.87 7.77 9.94
C LYS A 71 10.03 8.88 9.29
N ASP A 72 10.49 10.14 9.34
CA ASP A 72 9.77 11.28 8.78
C ASP A 72 10.00 11.44 7.27
N ASN A 73 11.09 10.86 6.74
CA ASN A 73 11.48 10.88 5.34
C ASN A 73 11.19 9.58 4.60
N TYR A 74 10.78 8.54 5.31
CA TYR A 74 10.53 7.24 4.70
C TYR A 74 9.43 7.31 3.64
N TYR A 75 9.72 6.79 2.45
CA TYR A 75 8.83 6.86 1.30
C TYR A 75 7.41 6.34 1.59
N MET A 76 7.31 5.24 2.32
CA MET A 76 6.02 4.61 2.60
C MET A 76 5.13 5.45 3.54
N ARG A 77 5.68 6.44 4.26
CA ARG A 77 4.88 7.39 5.05
C ARG A 77 3.85 8.11 4.18
N ARG A 78 4.28 8.65 3.05
CA ARG A 78 3.36 9.34 2.12
C ARG A 78 2.37 8.36 1.48
N VAL A 79 2.80 7.12 1.23
CA VAL A 79 1.92 6.09 0.66
C VAL A 79 0.80 5.73 1.62
N TYR A 80 1.10 5.53 2.92
CA TYR A 80 0.09 5.27 3.94
C TYR A 80 -0.90 6.42 4.09
N LEU A 81 -0.39 7.66 4.08
CA LEU A 81 -1.23 8.85 4.10
C LEU A 81 -2.11 8.95 2.85
N ALA A 82 -1.57 8.61 1.68
CA ALA A 82 -2.33 8.61 0.43
C ALA A 82 -3.48 7.60 0.46
N CYS A 83 -3.30 6.44 1.09
CA CYS A 83 -4.40 5.49 1.28
C CYS A 83 -5.56 6.10 2.10
N VAL A 84 -5.24 6.79 3.21
CA VAL A 84 -6.25 7.47 4.04
C VAL A 84 -6.91 8.61 3.24
N ARG A 85 -6.14 9.41 2.51
CA ARG A 85 -6.68 10.49 1.65
C ARG A 85 -7.56 9.95 0.52
N SER A 86 -7.28 8.74 0.03
CA SER A 86 -8.17 8.07 -0.93
C SER A 86 -9.53 7.74 -0.30
N ILE A 87 -9.58 7.39 0.98
CA ILE A 87 -10.85 7.22 1.70
C ILE A 87 -11.58 8.57 1.84
N ASP A 88 -10.87 9.67 2.15
CA ASP A 88 -11.48 11.01 2.18
C ASP A 88 -12.17 11.34 0.85
N PHE A 89 -11.46 11.08 -0.27
CA PHE A 89 -12.01 11.29 -1.61
C PHE A 89 -13.24 10.42 -1.87
N LEU A 90 -13.12 9.11 -1.64
CA LEU A 90 -14.20 8.16 -1.92
C LEU A 90 -15.46 8.45 -1.10
N THR A 91 -15.30 8.85 0.16
CA THR A 91 -16.43 9.18 1.04
C THR A 91 -17.01 10.57 0.79
N SER A 92 -16.39 11.40 -0.05
CA SER A 92 -16.94 12.68 -0.49
C SER A 92 -17.80 12.58 -1.75
N LEU A 93 -17.78 11.42 -2.42
CA LEU A 93 -18.54 11.22 -3.66
C LEU A 93 -20.05 11.14 -3.36
N PRO A 94 -20.91 11.84 -4.11
CA PRO A 94 -22.35 11.81 -3.91
C PRO A 94 -22.98 10.44 -4.21
N GLU A 95 -22.26 9.59 -4.96
CA GLU A 95 -22.67 8.23 -5.28
C GLU A 95 -22.39 7.22 -4.17
N TRP A 96 -21.53 7.55 -3.20
CA TRP A 96 -21.25 6.67 -2.06
C TRP A 96 -22.52 6.43 -1.22
N ASP A 97 -22.69 5.20 -0.74
CA ASP A 97 -23.87 4.79 0.03
C ASP A 97 -23.88 5.31 1.49
N GLY A 98 -22.86 6.05 1.90
CA GLY A 98 -22.71 6.58 3.26
C GLY A 98 -22.32 5.52 4.30
N LYS A 99 -22.04 4.26 3.89
CA LYS A 99 -21.89 3.15 4.82
C LYS A 99 -20.72 2.24 4.48
N ASN A 100 -20.60 1.74 3.26
CA ASN A 100 -19.69 0.66 2.92
C ASN A 100 -18.40 1.19 2.28
N VAL A 101 -17.27 0.97 2.98
CA VAL A 101 -15.92 1.27 2.53
C VAL A 101 -15.09 0.00 2.66
N ILE A 102 -14.70 -0.56 1.53
CA ILE A 102 -13.93 -1.79 1.46
C ILE A 102 -12.52 -1.46 0.98
N VAL A 103 -11.51 -2.07 1.57
CA VAL A 103 -10.12 -1.98 1.08
C VAL A 103 -9.64 -3.36 0.69
N GLN A 104 -9.11 -3.49 -0.54
CA GLN A 104 -8.70 -4.78 -1.08
C GLN A 104 -7.36 -4.67 -1.81
N GLY A 105 -6.44 -5.61 -1.55
CA GLY A 105 -5.18 -5.69 -2.28
C GLY A 105 -4.43 -6.99 -2.10
N GLY A 106 -3.42 -7.20 -2.95
CA GLY A 106 -2.51 -8.34 -2.86
C GLY A 106 -1.06 -7.89 -2.68
N SER A 107 -0.24 -8.71 -2.02
CA SER A 107 1.17 -8.42 -1.75
C SER A 107 1.34 -7.07 -1.04
N GLN A 108 2.07 -6.10 -1.60
CA GLN A 108 2.12 -4.74 -1.07
C GLN A 108 0.72 -4.12 -0.94
N GLY A 109 -0.16 -4.33 -1.91
CA GLY A 109 -1.55 -3.85 -1.84
C GLY A 109 -2.31 -4.47 -0.67
N GLY A 110 -2.04 -5.74 -0.35
CA GLY A 110 -2.56 -6.40 0.86
C GLY A 110 -2.04 -5.78 2.15
N ALA A 111 -0.74 -5.43 2.19
CA ALA A 111 -0.15 -4.66 3.28
C ALA A 111 -0.84 -3.30 3.45
N LEU A 112 -1.00 -2.56 2.35
CA LEU A 112 -1.66 -1.26 2.34
C LEU A 112 -3.15 -1.35 2.73
N ALA A 113 -3.83 -2.44 2.37
CA ALA A 113 -5.20 -2.69 2.80
C ALA A 113 -5.30 -2.84 4.33
N LEU A 114 -4.42 -3.64 4.95
CA LEU A 114 -4.34 -3.79 6.42
C LEU A 114 -3.98 -2.47 7.10
N ILE A 115 -3.03 -1.72 6.54
CA ILE A 115 -2.62 -0.43 7.08
C ILE A 115 -3.79 0.55 7.05
N THR A 116 -4.49 0.66 5.93
CA THR A 116 -5.64 1.55 5.78
C THR A 116 -6.75 1.18 6.76
N ALA A 117 -7.09 -0.11 6.86
CA ALA A 117 -8.08 -0.60 7.83
C ALA A 117 -7.69 -0.36 9.30
N GLY A 118 -6.38 -0.36 9.59
CA GLY A 118 -5.87 -0.07 10.94
C GLY A 118 -5.78 1.43 11.27
N LEU A 119 -5.76 2.30 10.26
CA LEU A 119 -5.65 3.76 10.41
C LEU A 119 -7.00 4.47 10.32
N ASP A 120 -7.92 3.98 9.51
CA ASP A 120 -9.17 4.67 9.19
C ASP A 120 -10.40 3.85 9.62
N THR A 121 -11.11 4.37 10.60
CA THR A 121 -12.29 3.70 11.19
C THR A 121 -13.53 3.71 10.27
N ARG A 122 -13.49 4.42 9.15
CA ARG A 122 -14.55 4.40 8.13
C ARG A 122 -14.50 3.13 7.28
N VAL A 123 -13.34 2.44 7.24
CA VAL A 123 -13.23 1.14 6.57
C VAL A 123 -14.11 0.12 7.26
N THR A 124 -14.95 -0.57 6.51
CA THR A 124 -15.94 -1.53 7.03
C THR A 124 -15.60 -2.99 6.71
N ALA A 125 -14.73 -3.24 5.74
CA ALA A 125 -14.20 -4.58 5.44
C ALA A 125 -12.82 -4.48 4.78
N CYS A 126 -11.98 -5.50 5.00
CA CYS A 126 -10.64 -5.59 4.46
C CYS A 126 -10.40 -6.95 3.80
N VAL A 127 -9.80 -6.96 2.62
CA VAL A 127 -9.33 -8.18 1.92
C VAL A 127 -7.85 -8.03 1.60
N ALA A 128 -7.00 -8.78 2.28
CA ALA A 128 -5.55 -8.68 2.20
C ALA A 128 -4.92 -10.00 1.74
N ASN A 129 -4.79 -10.19 0.44
CA ASN A 129 -4.18 -11.40 -0.10
C ASN A 129 -2.66 -11.40 0.12
N HIS A 130 -2.12 -12.43 0.79
CA HIS A 130 -0.70 -12.63 1.07
C HIS A 130 0.07 -11.31 1.32
N PRO A 131 -0.30 -10.55 2.38
CA PRO A 131 0.24 -9.21 2.60
C PRO A 131 1.75 -9.23 2.84
N ALA A 132 2.48 -8.36 2.12
CA ALA A 132 3.90 -8.11 2.32
C ALA A 132 4.14 -7.17 3.52
N LEU A 133 5.40 -6.80 3.78
CA LEU A 133 5.83 -5.79 4.74
C LEU A 133 5.39 -6.05 6.20
N SER A 134 5.17 -7.31 6.56
CA SER A 134 4.73 -7.73 7.89
C SER A 134 5.86 -8.43 8.63
N ASP A 135 6.16 -8.04 9.87
CA ASP A 135 7.24 -8.60 10.70
C ASP A 135 8.62 -8.56 10.02
N MET A 136 8.92 -7.41 9.42
CA MET A 136 10.10 -7.23 8.56
C MET A 136 11.44 -7.54 9.24
N ALA A 137 11.55 -7.28 10.54
CA ALA A 137 12.73 -7.58 11.35
C ALA A 137 12.64 -8.90 12.12
N GLY A 138 11.60 -9.70 11.90
CA GLY A 138 11.31 -10.91 12.68
C GLY A 138 12.42 -11.95 12.67
N TYR A 139 13.21 -12.03 11.59
CA TYR A 139 14.36 -12.94 11.48
C TYR A 139 15.41 -12.70 12.59
N LYS A 140 15.57 -11.47 13.08
CA LYS A 140 16.45 -11.17 14.24
C LYS A 140 15.98 -11.82 15.54
N ALA A 141 14.69 -12.17 15.62
CA ALA A 141 14.09 -12.89 16.74
C ALA A 141 13.78 -14.36 16.41
N GLY A 142 14.48 -14.93 15.42
CA GLY A 142 14.33 -16.33 15.02
C GLY A 142 13.06 -16.68 14.25
N ARG A 143 12.28 -15.68 13.80
CA ARG A 143 11.10 -15.89 12.94
C ARG A 143 11.48 -15.79 11.46
N ALA A 144 10.56 -16.17 10.57
CA ALA A 144 10.82 -16.11 9.13
C ALA A 144 11.10 -14.67 8.64
N GLY A 145 10.45 -13.67 9.23
CA GLY A 145 10.49 -12.29 8.80
C GLY A 145 9.65 -12.05 7.53
N GLY A 146 9.30 -10.81 7.29
CA GLY A 146 8.43 -10.41 6.19
C GLY A 146 9.15 -10.25 4.85
N TYR A 147 8.44 -10.56 3.77
CA TYR A 147 8.85 -10.24 2.41
C TYR A 147 8.75 -8.72 2.18
N PRO A 148 9.72 -8.08 1.49
CA PRO A 148 10.78 -8.66 0.65
C PRO A 148 12.13 -8.96 1.33
N HIS A 149 12.22 -9.14 2.60
CA HIS A 149 13.43 -9.56 3.33
C HIS A 149 14.65 -8.63 3.17
N PHE A 150 14.47 -7.36 2.83
CA PHE A 150 15.58 -6.44 2.54
C PHE A 150 16.52 -6.22 3.74
N PHE A 151 16.07 -6.43 4.97
CA PHE A 151 16.93 -6.35 6.16
C PHE A 151 17.96 -7.49 6.27
N ARG A 152 17.85 -8.54 5.45
CA ARG A 152 18.86 -9.59 5.34
C ARG A 152 20.03 -9.19 4.45
N VAL A 153 19.90 -8.08 3.72
CA VAL A 153 20.98 -7.54 2.89
C VAL A 153 21.95 -6.75 3.77
N ALA A 154 23.25 -6.93 3.56
CA ALA A 154 24.29 -6.24 4.33
C ALA A 154 24.09 -4.71 4.28
N GLY A 155 24.17 -4.07 5.44
CA GLY A 155 23.98 -2.62 5.59
C GLY A 155 22.52 -2.12 5.58
N MET A 156 21.56 -3.03 5.42
CA MET A 156 20.15 -2.67 5.49
C MET A 156 19.57 -2.77 6.91
N ASP A 157 20.22 -3.46 7.82
CA ASP A 157 19.74 -3.71 9.18
C ASP A 157 20.38 -2.82 10.25
N THR A 158 20.72 -1.58 9.89
CA THR A 158 21.20 -0.57 10.84
C THR A 158 20.12 -0.21 11.86
N ALA A 159 20.55 0.31 13.02
CA ALA A 159 19.62 0.69 14.09
C ALA A 159 18.55 1.69 13.63
N ASP A 160 18.94 2.71 12.85
CA ASP A 160 18.03 3.74 12.35
C ASP A 160 16.96 3.16 11.41
N LYS A 161 17.37 2.27 10.48
CA LYS A 161 16.45 1.60 9.56
C LYS A 161 15.48 0.66 10.28
N LEU A 162 15.98 -0.09 11.25
CA LEU A 162 15.15 -0.97 12.08
C LEU A 162 14.17 -0.16 12.93
N ASN A 163 14.61 0.95 13.53
CA ASN A 163 13.76 1.85 14.30
C ASN A 163 12.68 2.48 13.42
N THR A 164 13.04 2.94 12.22
CA THR A 164 12.05 3.44 11.25
C THR A 164 11.04 2.37 10.91
N MET A 165 11.47 1.16 10.57
CA MET A 165 10.55 0.06 10.25
C MET A 165 9.64 -0.30 11.42
N ALA A 166 10.09 -0.16 12.66
CA ALA A 166 9.24 -0.38 13.83
C ALA A 166 8.00 0.52 13.88
N TYR A 167 8.01 1.69 13.20
CA TYR A 167 6.81 2.54 13.04
C TYR A 167 5.92 2.08 11.88
N TYR A 168 6.49 1.49 10.82
CA TYR A 168 5.80 1.23 9.55
C TYR A 168 5.47 -0.24 9.29
N ASP A 169 5.91 -1.15 10.19
CA ASP A 169 5.58 -2.56 10.05
C ASP A 169 4.06 -2.80 10.12
N VAL A 170 3.56 -3.54 9.15
CA VAL A 170 2.12 -3.82 8.99
C VAL A 170 1.49 -4.44 10.23
N VAL A 171 2.24 -5.23 10.99
CA VAL A 171 1.78 -5.86 12.24
C VAL A 171 1.24 -4.82 13.23
N ASN A 172 1.83 -3.62 13.28
CA ASN A 172 1.39 -2.56 14.18
C ASN A 172 0.02 -1.97 13.83
N PHE A 173 -0.36 -2.03 12.58
CA PHE A 173 -1.67 -1.58 12.09
C PHE A 173 -2.68 -2.71 12.15
N ALA A 174 -2.31 -3.92 11.73
CA ALA A 174 -3.17 -5.09 11.70
C ALA A 174 -3.81 -5.39 13.07
N ARG A 175 -3.03 -5.29 14.16
CA ARG A 175 -3.56 -5.50 15.53
C ARG A 175 -4.65 -4.51 15.97
N ARG A 176 -4.84 -3.40 15.24
CA ARG A 176 -5.87 -2.38 15.52
C ARG A 176 -7.17 -2.65 14.80
N ILE A 177 -7.18 -3.56 13.83
CA ILE A 177 -8.33 -3.86 12.99
C ILE A 177 -9.39 -4.60 13.82
N LYS A 178 -10.64 -4.12 13.75
CA LYS A 178 -11.81 -4.70 14.44
C LYS A 178 -12.97 -5.01 13.50
N ILE A 179 -12.70 -4.97 12.20
CA ILE A 179 -13.69 -5.19 11.14
C ILE A 179 -13.47 -6.57 10.49
N PRO A 180 -14.46 -7.12 9.76
CA PRO A 180 -14.28 -8.33 8.97
C PRO A 180 -13.07 -8.22 8.06
N THR A 181 -12.14 -9.17 8.17
CA THR A 181 -10.88 -9.19 7.43
C THR A 181 -10.62 -10.59 6.88
N TYR A 182 -10.38 -10.67 5.58
CA TYR A 182 -9.97 -11.89 4.88
C TYR A 182 -8.50 -11.79 4.50
N MET A 183 -7.74 -12.87 4.74
CA MET A 183 -6.32 -13.01 4.37
C MET A 183 -6.06 -14.31 3.65
#